data_1037ca075d4504dcf6d52adadaa0aec3
#
_entry.id   1037ca075d4504dcf6d52adadaa0aec3
#
_cell.length_a   1.000
_cell.length_b   1.000
_cell.length_c   1.000
_cell.angle_alpha   90.00
_cell.angle_beta   90.00
_cell.angle_gamma   90.00
#
_symmetry.space_group_name_H-M   'P 1'
#
loop_
_entity.id
_entity.type
_entity.pdbx_description
1 polymer ?
#
loop_
_entity_poly.entity_id
_entity_poly.type
_entity_poly.pdbx_seq_one_letter_code
_entity_poly.pdbx_strand_id
1 'polypeptide(L)'
;MKYEFKSFAKINHFLNILDKRKDGYHNIQSIFQLINLFDVITFEQRSDNIINLNCNIENLKQNNSILDAINIFKKEYKIKKLGLDIYLKKSIPIGGGLGGGSSNAAVTLKALTEIWKIKKNNYSLSNLALRLGSDVPFFLNGKNAWVEGRGEIITNVDLKPYWFILIFSQYSVS
;
A
#
# COMPACT_ATOMS: atom_id res chain seq x y z
N MET A 1 -2.35 -4.39 -22.87
CA MET A 1 -3.30 -3.40 -22.28
C MET A 1 -2.57 -2.74 -21.12
N LYS A 2 -2.66 -1.42 -21.02
CA LYS A 2 -1.96 -0.59 -20.02
C LYS A 2 -2.96 -0.05 -19.00
N TYR A 3 -2.61 -0.15 -17.72
CA TYR A 3 -3.42 0.32 -16.58
C TYR A 3 -2.58 1.27 -15.75
N GLU A 4 -3.14 2.40 -15.33
CA GLU A 4 -2.45 3.37 -14.50
C GLU A 4 -3.24 3.65 -13.22
N PHE A 5 -2.53 3.66 -12.09
CA PHE A 5 -3.12 3.87 -10.78
C PHE A 5 -2.33 4.90 -9.97
N LYS A 6 -3.03 5.76 -9.25
CA LYS A 6 -2.46 6.64 -8.24
C LYS A 6 -2.42 5.94 -6.90
N SER A 7 -1.28 5.99 -6.23
CA SER A 7 -1.03 5.42 -4.92
C SER A 7 -0.77 6.56 -3.94
N PHE A 8 -1.80 6.97 -3.21
CA PHE A 8 -1.78 8.16 -2.35
C PHE A 8 -1.01 7.93 -1.07
N ALA A 9 -0.38 8.99 -0.55
CA ALA A 9 0.21 9.04 0.78
C ALA A 9 -0.86 9.24 1.86
N LYS A 10 -0.48 9.02 3.12
CA LYS A 10 -1.28 9.35 4.31
C LYS A 10 -0.50 10.20 5.28
N ILE A 11 -1.22 10.85 6.16
CA ILE A 11 -0.71 11.40 7.41
C ILE A 11 -1.49 10.81 8.58
N ASN A 12 -0.86 10.87 9.76
CA ASN A 12 -1.52 10.61 11.04
C ASN A 12 -1.83 11.96 11.69
N HIS A 13 -3.08 12.22 12.05
CA HIS A 13 -3.43 13.41 12.84
C HIS A 13 -2.87 13.32 14.24
N PHE A 14 -2.84 12.12 14.78
CA PHE A 14 -2.16 11.74 16.02
C PHE A 14 -1.85 10.23 15.96
N LEU A 15 -1.03 9.75 16.87
CA LEU A 15 -0.74 8.33 17.03
C LEU A 15 -0.58 8.04 18.53
N ASN A 16 -1.57 7.38 19.10
CA ASN A 16 -1.51 6.85 20.45
C ASN A 16 -1.06 5.39 20.41
N ILE A 17 -0.02 5.08 21.16
CA ILE A 17 0.40 3.70 21.42
C ILE A 17 -0.19 3.32 22.78
N LEU A 18 -1.05 2.29 22.80
CA LEU A 18 -1.78 1.89 24.00
C LEU A 18 -0.99 0.85 24.81
N ASP A 19 -0.90 -0.36 24.27
CA ASP A 19 -0.26 -1.48 24.95
C ASP A 19 0.48 -2.38 23.95
N LYS A 20 1.42 -3.16 24.48
CA LYS A 20 2.17 -4.16 23.71
C LYS A 20 1.39 -5.47 23.67
N ARG A 21 1.16 -5.96 22.47
CA ARG A 21 0.48 -7.22 22.20
C ARG A 21 1.41 -8.43 22.39
N LYS A 22 0.83 -9.60 22.58
CA LYS A 22 1.58 -10.86 22.67
C LYS A 22 2.28 -11.24 21.35
N ASP A 23 1.81 -10.72 20.20
CA ASP A 23 2.38 -10.95 18.88
C ASP A 23 3.58 -10.01 18.56
N GLY A 24 4.01 -9.21 19.55
CA GLY A 24 5.12 -8.27 19.42
C GLY A 24 4.77 -6.89 18.87
N TYR A 25 3.58 -6.72 18.30
CA TYR A 25 3.04 -5.44 17.87
C TYR A 25 2.50 -4.62 19.04
N HIS A 26 2.09 -3.38 18.76
CA HIS A 26 1.39 -2.52 19.72
C HIS A 26 -0.04 -2.27 19.25
N ASN A 27 -0.97 -2.18 20.20
CA ASN A 27 -2.27 -1.60 19.93
C ASN A 27 -2.12 -0.09 19.80
N ILE A 28 -2.67 0.44 18.71
CA ILE A 28 -2.64 1.87 18.43
C ILE A 28 -4.04 2.43 18.29
N GLN A 29 -4.15 3.75 18.42
CA GLN A 29 -5.29 4.54 17.97
C GLN A 29 -4.79 5.73 17.18
N SER A 30 -5.39 5.98 16.01
CA SER A 30 -4.99 7.08 15.15
C SER A 30 -6.12 7.49 14.21
N ILE A 31 -6.07 8.71 13.71
CA ILE A 31 -6.82 9.09 12.50
C ILE A 31 -5.83 9.15 11.34
N PHE A 32 -6.07 8.31 10.35
CA PHE A 32 -5.32 8.32 9.09
C PHE A 32 -6.08 9.12 8.04
N GLN A 33 -5.39 10.07 7.43
CA GLN A 33 -5.94 10.87 6.32
C GLN A 33 -5.11 10.68 5.06
N LEU A 34 -5.78 10.38 3.96
CA LEU A 34 -5.16 10.43 2.63
C LEU A 34 -4.87 11.87 2.23
N ILE A 35 -3.73 12.09 1.61
CA ILE A 35 -3.31 13.40 1.10
C ILE A 35 -3.03 13.34 -0.40
N ASN A 36 -3.12 14.47 -1.08
CA ASN A 36 -2.92 14.55 -2.53
C ASN A 36 -1.42 14.61 -2.93
N LEU A 37 -0.63 13.75 -2.30
CA LEU A 37 0.72 13.37 -2.69
C LEU A 37 0.68 11.90 -3.05
N PHE A 38 1.13 11.51 -4.25
CA PHE A 38 0.97 10.13 -4.71
C PHE A 38 2.10 9.68 -5.62
N ASP A 39 2.35 8.38 -5.60
CA ASP A 39 3.11 7.67 -6.62
C ASP A 39 2.19 7.30 -7.78
N VAL A 40 2.75 7.08 -8.96
CA VAL A 40 2.04 6.53 -10.11
C VAL A 40 2.59 5.15 -10.43
N ILE A 41 1.69 4.16 -10.51
CA ILE A 41 2.05 2.79 -10.87
C ILE A 41 1.34 2.43 -12.17
N THR A 42 2.12 2.08 -13.16
CA THR A 42 1.62 1.58 -14.44
C THR A 42 1.88 0.10 -14.55
N PHE A 43 0.88 -0.67 -14.95
CA PHE A 43 0.97 -2.10 -15.23
C PHE A 43 0.68 -2.36 -16.70
N GLU A 44 1.55 -3.12 -17.36
CA GLU A 44 1.34 -3.62 -18.72
C GLU A 44 1.34 -5.15 -18.67
N GLN A 45 0.25 -5.74 -19.16
CA GLN A 45 0.09 -7.19 -19.12
C GLN A 45 0.97 -7.85 -20.18
N ARG A 46 1.68 -8.91 -19.78
CA ARG A 46 2.52 -9.75 -20.63
C ARG A 46 1.85 -11.09 -20.89
N SER A 47 2.21 -11.72 -22.00
CA SER A 47 1.76 -13.08 -22.35
C SER A 47 2.61 -14.19 -21.71
N ASP A 48 3.79 -13.84 -21.20
CA ASP A 48 4.69 -14.75 -20.47
C ASP A 48 4.44 -14.71 -18.95
N ASN A 49 5.36 -15.26 -18.16
CA ASN A 49 5.27 -15.32 -16.70
C ASN A 49 6.25 -14.36 -16.00
N ILE A 50 6.87 -13.46 -16.74
CA ILE A 50 7.92 -12.58 -16.24
C ILE A 50 7.28 -11.38 -15.54
N ILE A 51 7.83 -11.00 -14.38
CA ILE A 51 7.49 -9.78 -13.66
C ILE A 51 8.72 -8.87 -13.71
N ASN A 52 8.59 -7.75 -14.40
CA ASN A 52 9.63 -6.72 -14.46
C ASN A 52 9.13 -5.48 -13.72
N LEU A 53 9.95 -4.94 -12.82
CA LEU A 53 9.69 -3.67 -12.15
C LEU A 53 10.77 -2.66 -12.51
N ASN A 54 10.36 -1.56 -13.10
CA ASN A 54 11.16 -0.37 -13.32
C ASN A 54 10.72 0.74 -12.37
N CYS A 55 11.68 1.44 -11.77
CA CYS A 55 11.44 2.53 -10.84
C CYS A 55 12.42 3.67 -11.12
N ASN A 56 11.98 4.90 -10.95
CA ASN A 56 12.85 6.07 -11.02
C ASN A 56 13.87 6.18 -9.86
N ILE A 57 13.77 5.30 -8.87
CA ILE A 57 14.73 5.16 -7.77
C ILE A 57 15.34 3.75 -7.84
N GLU A 58 16.65 3.70 -8.12
CA GLU A 58 17.37 2.45 -8.42
C GLU A 58 17.24 1.40 -7.30
N ASN A 59 17.45 1.81 -6.05
CA ASN A 59 17.42 0.89 -4.89
C ASN A 59 16.06 0.23 -4.62
N LEU A 60 14.98 0.71 -5.26
CA LEU A 60 13.64 0.15 -5.11
C LEU A 60 13.27 -0.88 -6.19
N LYS A 61 14.16 -1.21 -7.11
CA LYS A 61 13.86 -2.17 -8.17
C LYS A 61 13.79 -3.62 -7.68
N GLN A 62 14.51 -3.96 -6.61
CA GLN A 62 14.58 -5.34 -6.10
C GLN A 62 13.78 -5.55 -4.81
N ASN A 63 13.94 -4.68 -3.82
CA ASN A 63 13.20 -4.76 -2.56
C ASN A 63 12.01 -3.81 -2.60
N ASN A 64 10.86 -4.29 -3.07
CA ASN A 64 9.72 -3.43 -3.33
C ASN A 64 8.41 -4.10 -2.93
N SER A 65 7.61 -3.39 -2.16
CA SER A 65 6.30 -3.83 -1.69
C SER A 65 5.31 -4.20 -2.82
N ILE A 66 5.52 -3.69 -4.05
CA ILE A 66 4.77 -4.10 -5.24
C ILE A 66 5.08 -5.56 -5.57
N LEU A 67 6.37 -5.94 -5.57
CA LEU A 67 6.77 -7.33 -5.85
C LEU A 67 6.26 -8.28 -4.77
N ASP A 68 6.32 -7.87 -3.50
CA ASP A 68 5.78 -8.66 -2.38
C ASP A 68 4.27 -8.87 -2.53
N ALA A 69 3.53 -7.81 -2.90
CA ALA A 69 2.10 -7.89 -3.13
C ALA A 69 1.76 -8.84 -4.31
N ILE A 70 2.52 -8.79 -5.40
CA ILE A 70 2.33 -9.70 -6.54
C ILE A 70 2.60 -11.14 -6.12
N ASN A 71 3.70 -11.39 -5.41
CA ASN A 71 4.09 -12.74 -4.98
C ASN A 71 3.04 -13.38 -4.07
N ILE A 72 2.59 -12.64 -3.06
CA ILE A 72 1.57 -13.15 -2.12
C ILE A 72 0.23 -13.36 -2.83
N PHE A 73 -0.15 -12.46 -3.75
CA PHE A 73 -1.36 -12.56 -4.55
C PHE A 73 -1.32 -13.78 -5.49
N LYS A 74 -0.23 -13.96 -6.25
CA LYS A 74 -0.06 -15.13 -7.13
C LYS A 74 -0.15 -16.44 -6.35
N LYS A 75 0.42 -16.49 -5.16
CA LYS A 75 0.37 -17.69 -4.28
C LYS A 75 -1.06 -17.96 -3.81
N GLU A 76 -1.78 -16.95 -3.33
CA GLU A 76 -3.15 -17.07 -2.81
C GLU A 76 -4.13 -17.56 -3.88
N TYR A 77 -4.07 -16.93 -5.05
CA TYR A 77 -4.98 -17.24 -6.16
C TYR A 77 -4.46 -18.31 -7.11
N LYS A 78 -3.33 -18.99 -6.77
CA LYS A 78 -2.70 -20.08 -7.54
C LYS A 78 -2.42 -19.70 -9.01
N ILE A 79 -2.01 -18.46 -9.25
CA ILE A 79 -1.77 -17.93 -10.59
C ILE A 79 -0.38 -18.36 -11.07
N LYS A 80 -0.32 -19.17 -12.13
CA LYS A 80 0.93 -19.75 -12.63
C LYS A 80 1.52 -19.05 -13.85
N LYS A 81 0.70 -18.45 -14.70
CA LYS A 81 1.13 -17.94 -16.02
C LYS A 81 0.52 -16.57 -16.33
N LEU A 82 0.94 -15.55 -15.61
CA LEU A 82 0.57 -14.16 -15.91
C LEU A 82 1.73 -13.24 -15.51
N GLY A 83 2.32 -12.57 -16.48
CA GLY A 83 3.41 -11.63 -16.31
C GLY A 83 2.96 -10.17 -16.38
N LEU A 84 3.82 -9.28 -15.89
CA LEU A 84 3.60 -7.84 -15.87
C LEU A 84 4.91 -7.09 -16.10
N ASP A 85 4.87 -6.07 -16.92
CA ASP A 85 5.83 -4.97 -16.89
C ASP A 85 5.23 -3.84 -16.03
N ILE A 86 5.99 -3.38 -15.06
CA ILE A 86 5.55 -2.43 -14.05
C ILE A 86 6.47 -1.22 -14.06
N TYR A 87 5.88 -0.04 -14.05
CA TYR A 87 6.61 1.23 -14.01
C TYR A 87 6.13 2.01 -12.77
N LEU A 88 7.00 2.16 -11.79
CA LEU A 88 6.75 2.96 -10.59
C LEU A 88 7.42 4.32 -10.72
N LYS A 89 6.61 5.38 -10.81
CA LYS A 89 7.06 6.77 -10.63
C LYS A 89 6.87 7.14 -9.16
N LYS A 90 7.96 7.05 -8.41
CA LYS A 90 8.00 7.36 -6.98
C LYS A 90 8.10 8.87 -6.76
N SER A 91 7.13 9.42 -6.04
CA SER A 91 7.03 10.84 -5.65
C SER A 91 6.89 11.00 -4.14
N ILE A 92 6.32 10.01 -3.46
CA ILE A 92 6.23 9.99 -1.99
C ILE A 92 7.62 9.74 -1.42
N PRO A 93 8.15 10.60 -0.52
CA PRO A 93 9.43 10.40 0.12
C PRO A 93 9.53 9.06 0.86
N ILE A 94 10.71 8.42 0.75
CA ILE A 94 10.99 7.14 1.41
C ILE A 94 11.37 7.42 2.86
N GLY A 95 10.86 6.59 3.79
CA GLY A 95 11.18 6.70 5.22
C GLY A 95 10.50 7.87 5.94
N GLY A 96 9.62 8.62 5.27
CA GLY A 96 8.94 9.79 5.83
C GLY A 96 7.65 9.50 6.62
N GLY A 97 7.35 8.26 6.97
CA GLY A 97 6.12 7.92 7.70
C GLY A 97 4.81 8.08 6.91
N LEU A 98 4.89 8.42 5.61
CA LEU A 98 3.75 8.71 4.74
C LEU A 98 3.07 7.46 4.14
N GLY A 99 3.54 6.26 4.47
CA GLY A 99 2.95 5.00 4.05
C GLY A 99 3.08 4.67 2.56
N GLY A 100 4.02 5.28 1.82
CA GLY A 100 4.13 5.11 0.37
C GLY A 100 4.30 3.65 -0.09
N GLY A 101 5.14 2.86 0.59
CA GLY A 101 5.29 1.43 0.29
C GLY A 101 4.01 0.62 0.54
N SER A 102 3.33 0.88 1.67
CA SER A 102 2.06 0.23 2.02
C SER A 102 0.94 0.62 1.04
N SER A 103 0.91 1.88 0.61
CA SER A 103 0.01 2.35 -0.43
C SER A 103 0.25 1.63 -1.76
N ASN A 104 1.53 1.52 -2.18
CA ASN A 104 1.90 0.82 -3.41
C ASN A 104 1.46 -0.65 -3.37
N ALA A 105 1.67 -1.34 -2.24
CA ALA A 105 1.20 -2.72 -2.05
C ALA A 105 -0.32 -2.84 -2.16
N ALA A 106 -1.08 -1.97 -1.49
CA ALA A 106 -2.54 -1.98 -1.51
C ALA A 106 -3.11 -1.73 -2.91
N VAL A 107 -2.56 -0.72 -3.61
CA VAL A 107 -2.94 -0.41 -5.00
C VAL A 107 -2.61 -1.59 -5.90
N THR A 108 -1.47 -2.23 -5.72
CA THR A 108 -1.11 -3.43 -6.48
C THR A 108 -2.12 -4.55 -6.27
N LEU A 109 -2.52 -4.86 -5.04
CA LEU A 109 -3.56 -5.87 -4.79
C LEU A 109 -4.87 -5.57 -5.53
N LYS A 110 -5.31 -4.30 -5.54
CA LYS A 110 -6.51 -3.86 -6.29
C LYS A 110 -6.30 -4.02 -7.80
N ALA A 111 -5.17 -3.53 -8.33
CA ALA A 111 -4.85 -3.61 -9.75
C ALA A 111 -4.84 -5.05 -10.25
N LEU A 112 -4.25 -5.98 -9.49
CA LEU A 112 -4.18 -7.39 -9.87
C LEU A 112 -5.56 -8.05 -9.99
N THR A 113 -6.51 -7.68 -9.12
CA THR A 113 -7.89 -8.20 -9.24
C THR A 113 -8.55 -7.76 -10.53
N GLU A 114 -8.28 -6.53 -10.97
CA GLU A 114 -8.82 -5.96 -12.19
C GLU A 114 -8.13 -6.55 -13.44
N ILE A 115 -6.79 -6.48 -13.47
CA ILE A 115 -5.96 -6.91 -14.60
C ILE A 115 -6.16 -8.40 -14.90
N TRP A 116 -6.19 -9.23 -13.87
CA TRP A 116 -6.32 -10.68 -14.00
C TRP A 116 -7.76 -11.17 -13.85
N LYS A 117 -8.74 -10.25 -13.79
CA LYS A 117 -10.17 -10.55 -13.71
C LYS A 117 -10.54 -11.54 -12.60
N ILE A 118 -9.86 -11.43 -11.46
CA ILE A 118 -10.10 -12.30 -10.31
C ILE A 118 -11.38 -11.84 -9.60
N LYS A 119 -12.28 -12.78 -9.32
CA LYS A 119 -13.48 -12.47 -8.52
C LYS A 119 -13.06 -11.92 -7.15
N LYS A 120 -13.52 -10.71 -6.84
CA LYS A 120 -13.21 -10.05 -5.56
C LYS A 120 -13.75 -10.88 -4.41
N ASN A 121 -12.87 -11.30 -3.54
CA ASN A 121 -13.19 -11.76 -2.20
C ASN A 121 -12.55 -10.76 -1.22
N ASN A 122 -13.36 -9.87 -0.67
CA ASN A 122 -12.87 -8.80 0.22
C ASN A 122 -12.15 -9.37 1.44
N TYR A 123 -12.61 -10.49 1.97
CA TYR A 123 -11.95 -11.16 3.11
C TYR A 123 -10.53 -11.63 2.76
N SER A 124 -10.36 -12.24 1.60
CA SER A 124 -9.04 -12.69 1.12
C SER A 124 -8.09 -11.51 0.89
N LEU A 125 -8.55 -10.41 0.26
CA LEU A 125 -7.71 -9.23 0.04
C LEU A 125 -7.30 -8.55 1.35
N SER A 126 -8.20 -8.45 2.33
CA SER A 126 -7.89 -7.88 3.64
C SER A 126 -6.82 -8.69 4.38
N ASN A 127 -6.92 -10.03 4.31
CA ASN A 127 -5.90 -10.91 4.88
C ASN A 127 -4.54 -10.75 4.20
N LEU A 128 -4.51 -10.62 2.86
CA LEU A 128 -3.26 -10.36 2.13
C LEU A 128 -2.67 -9.01 2.52
N ALA A 129 -3.51 -7.98 2.65
CA ALA A 129 -3.09 -6.65 3.07
C ALA A 129 -2.40 -6.67 4.44
N LEU A 130 -3.00 -7.34 5.43
CA LEU A 130 -2.43 -7.48 6.78
C LEU A 130 -1.07 -8.20 6.81
N ARG A 131 -0.86 -9.14 5.92
CA ARG A 131 0.41 -9.88 5.78
C ARG A 131 1.52 -9.04 5.14
N LEU A 132 1.15 -8.03 4.34
CA LEU A 132 2.08 -7.11 3.71
C LEU A 132 2.51 -5.96 4.63
N GLY A 133 1.66 -5.56 5.57
CA GLY A 133 2.00 -4.52 6.55
C GLY A 133 0.78 -3.93 7.23
N SER A 134 1.00 -3.31 8.39
CA SER A 134 -0.05 -2.76 9.25
C SER A 134 -0.86 -1.63 8.59
N ASP A 135 -0.22 -0.80 7.75
CA ASP A 135 -0.89 0.31 7.07
C ASP A 135 -1.59 -0.12 5.76
N VAL A 136 -1.28 -1.32 5.22
CA VAL A 136 -1.81 -1.76 3.92
C VAL A 136 -3.34 -1.88 3.92
N PRO A 137 -4.01 -2.38 4.98
CA PRO A 137 -5.47 -2.42 5.06
C PRO A 137 -6.14 -1.05 4.93
N PHE A 138 -5.55 0.00 5.53
CA PHE A 138 -6.05 1.37 5.39
C PHE A 138 -6.05 1.84 3.92
N PHE A 139 -4.95 1.62 3.22
CA PHE A 139 -4.86 1.98 1.79
C PHE A 139 -5.76 1.10 0.91
N LEU A 140 -5.98 -0.15 1.30
CA LEU A 140 -6.93 -1.03 0.65
C LEU A 140 -8.37 -0.51 0.83
N ASN A 141 -8.73 0.01 2.01
CA ASN A 141 -9.99 0.69 2.27
C ASN A 141 -10.15 1.95 1.41
N GLY A 142 -9.10 2.78 1.31
CA GLY A 142 -9.05 3.94 0.40
C GLY A 142 -9.87 5.15 0.82
N LYS A 143 -10.19 5.27 2.11
CA LYS A 143 -10.91 6.40 2.72
C LYS A 143 -10.21 6.83 4.00
N ASN A 144 -10.41 8.08 4.42
CA ASN A 144 -9.98 8.53 5.73
C ASN A 144 -10.63 7.69 6.81
N ALA A 145 -9.89 7.35 7.86
CA ALA A 145 -10.38 6.41 8.85
C ALA A 145 -9.80 6.65 10.25
N TRP A 146 -10.60 6.32 11.25
CA TRP A 146 -10.17 5.96 12.57
C TRP A 146 -9.60 4.55 12.51
N VAL A 147 -8.39 4.37 13.02
CA VAL A 147 -7.62 3.12 12.91
C VAL A 147 -7.23 2.66 14.30
N GLU A 148 -7.51 1.38 14.58
CA GLU A 148 -7.23 0.74 15.86
C GLU A 148 -6.57 -0.64 15.67
N GLY A 149 -6.29 -1.30 16.81
CA GLY A 149 -5.57 -2.57 16.83
C GLY A 149 -4.10 -2.32 16.45
N ARG A 150 -3.53 -3.15 15.56
CA ARG A 150 -2.21 -2.88 14.98
C ARG A 150 -2.28 -2.11 13.64
N GLY A 151 -3.54 -1.67 13.21
CA GLY A 151 -3.85 -1.03 11.93
C GLY A 151 -4.96 -1.71 11.13
N GLU A 152 -5.53 -2.82 11.65
CA GLU A 152 -6.55 -3.64 10.98
C GLU A 152 -7.98 -3.24 11.26
N ILE A 153 -8.26 -2.59 12.36
CA ILE A 153 -9.61 -2.13 12.71
C ILE A 153 -9.80 -0.74 12.14
N ILE A 154 -10.65 -0.64 11.12
CA ILE A 154 -10.78 0.57 10.30
C ILE A 154 -12.24 1.02 10.29
N THR A 155 -12.49 2.21 10.82
CA THR A 155 -13.79 2.87 10.79
C THR A 155 -13.68 4.15 9.97
N ASN A 156 -14.43 4.25 8.87
CA ASN A 156 -14.38 5.42 8.01
C ASN A 156 -14.82 6.68 8.76
N VAL A 157 -14.11 7.79 8.53
CA VAL A 157 -14.42 9.11 9.08
C VAL A 157 -14.45 10.16 7.98
N ASP A 158 -15.39 11.09 8.09
CA ASP A 158 -15.43 12.25 7.22
C ASP A 158 -14.62 13.37 7.85
N LEU A 159 -13.56 13.77 7.16
CA LEU A 159 -12.69 14.87 7.58
C LEU A 159 -12.89 16.06 6.64
N LYS A 160 -12.86 17.26 7.20
CA LYS A 160 -12.82 18.48 6.40
C LYS A 160 -11.51 18.51 5.59
N PRO A 161 -11.54 19.07 4.36
CA PRO A 161 -10.34 19.25 3.59
C PRO A 161 -9.42 20.28 4.26
N TYR A 162 -8.14 19.95 4.37
CA TYR A 162 -7.10 20.83 4.90
C TYR A 162 -5.91 20.86 3.95
N TRP A 163 -5.16 21.96 4.00
CA TRP A 163 -3.83 22.06 3.41
C TRP A 163 -2.79 21.68 4.46
N PHE A 164 -1.82 20.86 4.05
CA PHE A 164 -0.73 20.42 4.90
C PHE A 164 0.60 20.87 4.31
N ILE A 165 1.49 21.38 5.18
CA ILE A 165 2.88 21.59 4.85
C ILE A 165 3.66 20.42 5.40
N LEU A 166 4.32 19.66 4.53
CA LEU A 166 5.13 18.50 4.89
C LEU A 166 6.60 18.94 4.96
N ILE A 167 7.20 18.78 6.13
CA ILE A 167 8.63 19.06 6.36
C ILE A 167 9.33 17.73 6.59
N PHE A 168 10.32 17.42 5.77
CA PHE A 168 11.13 16.21 5.88
C PHE A 168 12.46 16.50 6.53
N SER A 169 12.81 15.74 7.56
CA SER A 169 14.18 15.73 8.06
C SER A 169 15.06 14.89 7.13
N GLN A 170 16.37 15.17 7.12
CA GLN A 170 17.34 14.35 6.39
C GLN A 170 17.61 13.00 7.11
N TYR A 171 17.05 12.82 8.31
CA TYR A 171 17.21 11.61 9.10
C TYR A 171 16.02 10.68 8.83
N SER A 172 16.30 9.43 8.45
CA SER A 172 15.27 8.39 8.36
C SER A 172 14.86 7.94 9.77
N VAL A 173 13.56 7.85 10.00
CA VAL A 173 13.00 7.21 11.19
C VAL A 173 12.85 5.72 10.87
N SER A 174 13.53 4.88 11.64
CA SER A 174 13.44 3.41 11.56
C SER A 174 12.23 2.88 12.30
#